data_799dfe3655d1996bb9e519d6d44fad7b
#
_entry.id   799dfe3655d1996bb9e519d6d44fad7b
#
_cell.length_a   1.000
_cell.length_b   1.000
_cell.length_c   1.000
_cell.angle_alpha   90.00
_cell.angle_beta   90.00
_cell.angle_gamma   90.00
#
_symmetry.space_group_name_H-M   'P 1'
#
loop_
_entity.id
_entity.type
_entity.pdbx_description
1 polymer ?
#
loop_
_entity_poly.entity_id
_entity_poly.type
_entity_poly.pdbx_seq_one_letter_code
_entity_poly.pdbx_strand_id
1 'polypeptide(L)'
;MFGGRANNADTNVYNALYEFNGTVWSLKTAENAAGSPPARGGACVAWNKTRNKLVVFGGDTGGAAPALLGDTWEWDPTSNTWSNLNPPLAPTARRYAAMAWEPTTGGMLLFGGETALTSPASATSKETWLLLGGTWVQMNPATIPPARRMHSLVTRSDFGDVFLCAGDDASVTPQVRHLDAWRWVGSNWIAFVTPTIPHGTTANQAVYDPLRKRVVLQGGQGLSVPNTAGGGQYGDLYGGSPSTWCSEFDCVSNQWFLYGAASFNTGDAVIGRISRYFAGFIPALGKVYKVGGQNPSGVGTVTGTCEYQANPVAAAVSVGSGCLGLALVPTAPNDRPWVGRSFEINATGLAAGSFPVALIGLSSNPVPLSSLHPAGLPGCTLRSSLDVTILLTNSGGTAGLTLPIPNDLGFVGATVYQQVLQVQANGANLTAISATNGLKLAFGAP
;
A
#
# COMPACT_ATOMS: atom_id res chain seq x y z
N MET A 1 1.04 -7.15 16.72
CA MET A 1 2.17 -8.09 16.50
C MET A 1 1.99 -9.27 17.44
N PHE A 2 2.07 -10.49 16.92
CA PHE A 2 1.96 -11.72 17.70
C PHE A 2 3.13 -12.67 17.38
N GLY A 3 3.74 -13.26 18.41
CA GLY A 3 4.77 -14.27 18.27
C GLY A 3 6.04 -13.79 17.57
N GLY A 4 6.67 -14.68 16.85
CA GLY A 4 7.90 -14.43 16.12
C GLY A 4 9.10 -15.22 16.64
N ARG A 5 10.31 -14.85 16.17
CA ARG A 5 11.58 -15.52 16.50
C ARG A 5 12.62 -14.54 17.02
N ALA A 6 13.44 -14.99 17.97
CA ALA A 6 14.49 -14.14 18.54
C ALA A 6 15.74 -14.03 17.66
N ASN A 7 16.03 -15.05 16.85
CA ASN A 7 17.26 -15.12 16.08
C ASN A 7 17.11 -15.98 14.82
N ASN A 8 18.17 -16.02 14.00
CA ASN A 8 18.21 -16.78 12.75
C ASN A 8 18.29 -18.29 12.94
N ALA A 9 18.75 -18.74 14.10
CA ALA A 9 18.90 -20.17 14.37
C ALA A 9 17.57 -20.88 14.66
N ASP A 10 16.45 -20.15 14.54
CA ASP A 10 15.10 -20.67 14.72
C ASP A 10 14.83 -21.34 16.08
N THR A 11 15.68 -21.10 17.08
CA THR A 11 15.64 -21.83 18.34
C THR A 11 14.62 -21.30 19.34
N ASN A 12 14.39 -19.98 19.38
CA ASN A 12 13.46 -19.37 20.32
C ASN A 12 12.29 -18.72 19.58
N VAL A 13 11.09 -19.14 19.93
CA VAL A 13 9.82 -18.57 19.43
C VAL A 13 9.01 -17.99 20.59
N TYR A 14 8.16 -17.05 20.31
CA TYR A 14 7.38 -16.30 21.27
C TYR A 14 5.88 -16.37 20.98
N ASN A 15 5.04 -15.98 21.96
CA ASN A 15 3.58 -15.90 21.80
C ASN A 15 2.96 -14.67 22.47
N ALA A 16 3.75 -13.70 22.89
CA ALA A 16 3.21 -12.45 23.37
C ALA A 16 2.47 -11.68 22.25
N LEU A 17 1.39 -11.01 22.61
CA LEU A 17 0.63 -10.13 21.73
C LEU A 17 0.82 -8.67 22.13
N TYR A 18 1.27 -7.85 21.19
CA TYR A 18 1.42 -6.42 21.33
C TYR A 18 0.55 -5.68 20.32
N GLU A 19 -0.01 -4.54 20.76
CA GLU A 19 -0.69 -3.58 19.92
C GLU A 19 0.11 -2.28 19.84
N PHE A 20 0.22 -1.70 18.65
CA PHE A 20 0.83 -0.40 18.41
C PHE A 20 -0.22 0.59 17.91
N ASN A 21 -0.37 1.72 18.59
CA ASN A 21 -1.35 2.76 18.23
C ASN A 21 -0.77 3.87 17.34
N GLY A 22 0.48 3.72 16.89
CA GLY A 22 1.22 4.72 16.14
C GLY A 22 2.23 5.52 16.99
N THR A 23 2.16 5.40 18.31
CA THR A 23 3.05 6.12 19.25
C THR A 23 3.60 5.19 20.32
N VAL A 24 2.75 4.36 20.91
CA VAL A 24 3.08 3.51 22.06
C VAL A 24 2.70 2.07 21.80
N TRP A 25 3.56 1.15 22.23
CA TRP A 25 3.29 -0.29 22.28
C TRP A 25 2.60 -0.67 23.58
N SER A 26 1.52 -1.43 23.47
CA SER A 26 0.75 -1.97 24.60
C SER A 26 0.80 -3.48 24.57
N LEU A 27 1.19 -4.12 25.68
CA LEU A 27 1.10 -5.56 25.86
C LEU A 27 -0.36 -5.96 26.07
N LYS A 28 -0.88 -6.84 25.23
CA LYS A 28 -2.26 -7.39 25.32
C LYS A 28 -2.28 -8.78 25.93
N THR A 29 -1.33 -9.64 25.55
CA THR A 29 -1.18 -10.97 26.12
C THR A 29 0.29 -11.18 26.45
N ALA A 30 0.59 -11.52 27.69
CA ALA A 30 1.94 -11.80 28.12
C ALA A 30 2.47 -13.10 27.50
N GLU A 31 3.80 -13.23 27.48
CA GLU A 31 4.45 -14.47 27.06
C GLU A 31 3.99 -15.64 27.94
N ASN A 32 3.61 -16.75 27.29
CA ASN A 32 3.11 -17.96 27.95
C ASN A 32 1.87 -17.78 28.85
N ALA A 33 1.05 -16.76 28.56
CA ALA A 33 -0.20 -16.56 29.29
C ALA A 33 -1.14 -17.76 29.13
N ALA A 34 -1.81 -18.14 30.21
CA ALA A 34 -2.76 -19.25 30.20
C ALA A 34 -3.88 -18.99 29.15
N GLY A 35 -4.20 -20.01 28.36
CA GLY A 35 -5.21 -19.92 27.30
C GLY A 35 -4.76 -19.25 26.02
N SER A 36 -3.51 -18.76 25.95
CA SER A 36 -2.95 -18.23 24.68
C SER A 36 -2.43 -19.32 23.76
N PRO A 37 -2.28 -19.05 22.45
CA PRO A 37 -1.65 -20.00 21.53
C PRO A 37 -0.22 -20.34 21.99
N PRO A 38 0.27 -21.57 21.78
CA PRO A 38 1.67 -21.90 22.00
C PRO A 38 2.62 -20.96 21.23
N ALA A 39 3.81 -20.74 21.77
CA ALA A 39 4.86 -19.95 21.13
C ALA A 39 5.18 -20.49 19.74
N ARG A 40 5.31 -19.62 18.75
CA ARG A 40 5.48 -20.02 17.37
C ARG A 40 6.17 -18.98 16.49
N GLY A 41 6.90 -19.47 15.49
CA GLY A 41 7.46 -18.66 14.41
C GLY A 41 6.77 -18.97 13.09
N GLY A 42 6.80 -18.00 12.15
CA GLY A 42 6.28 -18.20 10.79
C GLY A 42 4.79 -18.45 10.67
N ALA A 43 3.99 -18.08 11.68
CA ALA A 43 2.53 -18.16 11.64
C ALA A 43 1.92 -17.09 10.72
N CYS A 44 0.74 -17.39 10.17
CA CYS A 44 -0.11 -16.37 9.54
C CYS A 44 -0.86 -15.60 10.63
N VAL A 45 -0.82 -14.29 10.55
CA VAL A 45 -1.53 -13.40 11.49
C VAL A 45 -2.25 -12.34 10.69
N ALA A 46 -3.56 -12.22 10.84
CA ALA A 46 -4.33 -11.18 10.15
C ALA A 46 -5.59 -10.79 10.93
N TRP A 47 -6.06 -9.57 10.68
CA TRP A 47 -7.26 -9.04 11.31
C TRP A 47 -8.51 -9.40 10.51
N ASN A 48 -9.45 -10.10 11.13
CA ASN A 48 -10.77 -10.33 10.58
C ASN A 48 -11.66 -9.12 10.85
N LYS A 49 -11.83 -8.28 9.83
CA LYS A 49 -12.60 -7.04 9.94
C LYS A 49 -14.09 -7.29 10.22
N THR A 50 -14.65 -8.37 9.69
CA THR A 50 -16.06 -8.73 9.86
C THR A 50 -16.38 -9.16 11.29
N ARG A 51 -15.50 -9.97 11.89
CA ARG A 51 -15.69 -10.50 13.26
C ARG A 51 -15.01 -9.61 14.32
N ASN A 52 -14.24 -8.62 13.89
CA ASN A 52 -13.44 -7.77 14.77
C ASN A 52 -12.48 -8.58 15.66
N LYS A 53 -11.76 -9.55 15.09
CA LYS A 53 -10.85 -10.45 15.81
C LYS A 53 -9.53 -10.62 15.08
N LEU A 54 -8.46 -10.82 15.87
CA LEU A 54 -7.19 -11.25 15.30
C LEU A 54 -7.22 -12.76 15.10
N VAL A 55 -6.83 -13.22 13.90
CA VAL A 55 -6.74 -14.65 13.57
C VAL A 55 -5.29 -15.05 13.44
N VAL A 56 -4.92 -16.18 14.05
CA VAL A 56 -3.60 -16.79 13.94
C VAL A 56 -3.77 -18.23 13.45
N PHE A 57 -2.99 -18.62 12.43
CA PHE A 57 -2.98 -19.99 11.92
C PHE A 57 -1.55 -20.48 11.71
N GLY A 58 -1.28 -21.71 12.14
CA GLY A 58 -0.08 -22.44 11.81
C GLY A 58 1.21 -21.88 12.44
N GLY A 59 2.30 -21.98 11.70
CA GLY A 59 3.66 -21.69 12.17
C GLY A 59 4.43 -22.96 12.54
N ASP A 60 5.51 -22.81 13.27
CA ASP A 60 6.28 -23.92 13.83
C ASP A 60 6.74 -23.62 15.26
N THR A 61 7.10 -24.69 16.00
CA THR A 61 7.46 -24.63 17.42
C THR A 61 8.87 -24.10 17.67
N GLY A 62 9.67 -23.82 16.63
CA GLY A 62 11.09 -23.49 16.81
C GLY A 62 11.89 -24.65 17.41
N GLY A 63 13.08 -24.33 17.92
CA GLY A 63 13.98 -25.30 18.53
C GLY A 63 14.81 -26.12 17.52
N ALA A 64 15.56 -27.11 18.04
CA ALA A 64 16.43 -27.96 17.24
C ALA A 64 15.66 -29.00 16.38
N ALA A 65 14.44 -29.34 16.79
CA ALA A 65 13.53 -30.23 16.08
C ALA A 65 12.15 -29.58 15.97
N PRO A 66 11.96 -28.59 15.10
CA PRO A 66 10.70 -27.87 14.99
C PRO A 66 9.59 -28.78 14.46
N ALA A 67 8.37 -28.56 14.97
CA ALA A 67 7.16 -29.19 14.46
C ALA A 67 6.26 -28.12 13.82
N LEU A 68 5.64 -28.44 12.67
CA LEU A 68 4.65 -27.58 12.06
C LEU A 68 3.35 -27.60 12.87
N LEU A 69 2.71 -26.44 12.96
CA LEU A 69 1.43 -26.23 13.62
C LEU A 69 0.33 -26.05 12.58
N GLY A 70 -0.88 -26.54 12.89
CA GLY A 70 -2.07 -26.45 12.04
C GLY A 70 -3.31 -25.97 12.79
N ASP A 71 -3.14 -25.48 14.01
CA ASP A 71 -4.20 -24.94 14.84
C ASP A 71 -4.60 -23.53 14.41
N THR A 72 -5.86 -23.19 14.71
CA THR A 72 -6.45 -21.87 14.38
C THR A 72 -6.91 -21.20 15.67
N TRP A 73 -6.46 -19.99 15.91
CA TRP A 73 -6.79 -19.23 17.09
C TRP A 73 -7.41 -17.87 16.72
N GLU A 74 -8.35 -17.43 17.55
CA GLU A 74 -8.89 -16.05 17.50
C GLU A 74 -8.63 -15.33 18.82
N TRP A 75 -8.18 -14.08 18.73
CA TRP A 75 -8.12 -13.17 19.86
C TRP A 75 -9.20 -12.12 19.74
N ASP A 76 -9.98 -11.97 20.83
CA ASP A 76 -11.03 -10.97 20.94
C ASP A 76 -10.51 -9.75 21.70
N PRO A 77 -10.44 -8.56 21.08
CA PRO A 77 -9.95 -7.35 21.72
C PRO A 77 -10.89 -6.85 22.84
N THR A 78 -12.17 -7.21 22.79
CA THR A 78 -13.16 -6.74 23.77
C THR A 78 -13.00 -7.45 25.13
N SER A 79 -12.83 -8.78 25.08
CA SER A 79 -12.61 -9.58 26.28
C SER A 79 -11.13 -9.77 26.62
N ASN A 80 -10.24 -9.43 25.71
CA ASN A 80 -8.79 -9.70 25.76
C ASN A 80 -8.49 -11.19 25.97
N THR A 81 -9.23 -12.07 25.31
CA THR A 81 -9.10 -13.53 25.44
C THR A 81 -8.80 -14.21 24.11
N TRP A 82 -8.11 -15.32 24.19
CA TRP A 82 -7.85 -16.23 23.08
C TRP A 82 -8.85 -17.40 23.07
N SER A 83 -9.20 -17.87 21.89
CA SER A 83 -10.01 -19.06 21.66
C SER A 83 -9.37 -19.92 20.57
N ASN A 84 -9.14 -21.21 20.87
CA ASN A 84 -8.79 -22.18 19.85
C ASN A 84 -10.07 -22.62 19.15
N LEU A 85 -10.15 -22.43 17.82
CA LEU A 85 -11.35 -22.75 17.05
C LEU A 85 -11.52 -24.25 16.82
N ASN A 86 -10.39 -25.00 16.77
CA ASN A 86 -10.35 -26.45 16.58
C ASN A 86 -11.38 -26.94 15.52
N PRO A 87 -11.40 -26.40 14.29
CA PRO A 87 -12.37 -26.77 13.28
C PRO A 87 -12.16 -28.23 12.83
N PRO A 88 -13.25 -28.95 12.43
CA PRO A 88 -13.16 -30.35 12.02
C PRO A 88 -12.38 -30.55 10.71
N LEU A 89 -12.31 -29.54 9.89
CA LEU A 89 -11.49 -29.46 8.67
C LEU A 89 -10.59 -28.23 8.78
N ALA A 90 -9.31 -28.38 8.50
CA ALA A 90 -8.34 -27.32 8.49
C ALA A 90 -7.26 -27.55 7.42
N PRO A 91 -6.56 -26.52 6.97
CA PRO A 91 -5.36 -26.69 6.15
C PRO A 91 -4.34 -27.56 6.88
N THR A 92 -3.59 -28.36 6.14
CA THR A 92 -2.43 -29.09 6.70
C THR A 92 -1.51 -28.13 7.45
N ALA A 93 -0.91 -28.62 8.54
CA ALA A 93 0.07 -27.88 9.34
C ALA A 93 1.14 -27.25 8.44
N ARG A 94 1.38 -25.95 8.60
CA ARG A 94 2.29 -25.20 7.72
C ARG A 94 2.82 -23.91 8.36
N ARG A 95 3.96 -23.47 7.87
CA ARG A 95 4.54 -22.15 8.18
C ARG A 95 4.71 -21.32 6.94
N TYR A 96 4.92 -20.01 7.12
CA TYR A 96 5.22 -19.05 6.03
C TYR A 96 4.15 -18.98 4.92
N ALA A 97 2.94 -19.42 5.20
CA ALA A 97 1.77 -19.06 4.42
C ALA A 97 1.41 -17.60 4.68
N ALA A 98 0.55 -17.01 3.84
CA ALA A 98 -0.02 -15.70 4.11
C ALA A 98 -1.53 -15.78 4.26
N MET A 99 -2.08 -14.87 5.06
CA MET A 99 -3.52 -14.76 5.31
C MET A 99 -3.94 -13.29 5.29
N ALA A 100 -5.11 -13.02 4.70
CA ALA A 100 -5.71 -11.68 4.68
C ALA A 100 -7.22 -11.76 4.80
N TRP A 101 -7.85 -10.70 5.29
CA TRP A 101 -9.32 -10.60 5.28
C TRP A 101 -9.84 -10.51 3.84
N GLU A 102 -10.83 -11.31 3.49
CA GLU A 102 -11.44 -11.35 2.16
C GLU A 102 -12.78 -10.59 2.22
N PRO A 103 -12.87 -9.44 1.52
CA PRO A 103 -13.98 -8.51 1.71
C PRO A 103 -15.33 -8.99 1.17
N THR A 104 -15.36 -9.87 0.17
CA THR A 104 -16.60 -10.34 -0.47
C THR A 104 -17.39 -11.26 0.43
N THR A 105 -16.73 -12.22 1.08
CA THR A 105 -17.34 -13.18 2.00
C THR A 105 -17.25 -12.76 3.46
N GLY A 106 -16.36 -11.83 3.77
CA GLY A 106 -16.04 -11.43 5.14
C GLY A 106 -15.17 -12.44 5.90
N GLY A 107 -14.64 -13.45 5.22
CA GLY A 107 -13.79 -14.50 5.75
C GLY A 107 -12.30 -14.14 5.76
N MET A 108 -11.46 -15.14 6.09
CA MET A 108 -10.00 -15.01 6.01
C MET A 108 -9.48 -15.91 4.90
N LEU A 109 -8.87 -15.32 3.87
CA LEU A 109 -8.23 -16.04 2.77
C LEU A 109 -6.80 -16.41 3.16
N LEU A 110 -6.46 -17.69 3.05
CA LEU A 110 -5.11 -18.22 3.25
C LEU A 110 -4.61 -18.83 1.93
N PHE A 111 -3.35 -18.60 1.62
CA PHE A 111 -2.69 -19.18 0.45
C PHE A 111 -1.31 -19.73 0.80
N GLY A 112 -0.94 -20.86 0.18
CA GLY A 112 0.43 -21.35 0.14
C GLY A 112 1.01 -21.83 1.47
N GLY A 113 2.29 -21.56 1.64
CA GLY A 113 3.07 -21.95 2.81
C GLY A 113 3.92 -23.22 2.63
N GLU A 114 4.76 -23.50 3.61
CA GLU A 114 5.64 -24.67 3.66
C GLU A 114 5.01 -25.73 4.56
N THR A 115 4.77 -26.91 4.00
CA THR A 115 4.07 -28.03 4.66
C THR A 115 5.00 -29.17 5.10
N ALA A 116 6.30 -29.06 4.83
CA ALA A 116 7.32 -30.01 5.31
C ALA A 116 8.62 -29.27 5.63
N LEU A 117 9.33 -29.72 6.66
CA LEU A 117 10.56 -29.07 7.17
C LEU A 117 11.84 -29.74 6.68
N THR A 118 11.76 -30.93 6.08
CA THR A 118 12.92 -31.78 5.74
C THR A 118 13.38 -31.53 4.30
N SER A 119 14.65 -31.14 4.13
CA SER A 119 15.38 -31.21 2.86
C SER A 119 15.62 -32.67 2.44
N PRO A 120 15.49 -33.07 1.15
CA PRO A 120 15.46 -32.22 -0.04
C PRO A 120 14.07 -31.80 -0.53
N ALA A 121 13.01 -32.07 0.19
CA ALA A 121 11.65 -31.79 -0.23
C ALA A 121 10.92 -30.89 0.79
N SER A 122 11.36 -29.63 0.96
CA SER A 122 10.45 -28.67 1.56
C SER A 122 9.24 -28.54 0.62
N ALA A 123 8.09 -29.06 1.05
CA ALA A 123 6.88 -29.01 0.23
C ALA A 123 6.27 -27.61 0.33
N THR A 124 6.28 -26.87 -0.78
CA THR A 124 5.60 -25.59 -0.89
C THR A 124 4.20 -25.79 -1.44
N SER A 125 3.21 -25.29 -0.75
CA SER A 125 1.79 -25.43 -1.11
C SER A 125 1.34 -24.36 -2.10
N LYS A 126 0.32 -24.68 -2.91
CA LYS A 126 -0.48 -23.73 -3.73
C LYS A 126 -1.96 -23.77 -3.36
N GLU A 127 -2.29 -24.37 -2.25
CA GLU A 127 -3.68 -24.43 -1.80
C GLU A 127 -4.21 -23.06 -1.40
N THR A 128 -5.49 -22.88 -1.67
CA THR A 128 -6.28 -21.73 -1.25
C THR A 128 -7.34 -22.19 -0.26
N TRP A 129 -7.42 -21.55 0.89
CA TRP A 129 -8.39 -21.84 1.93
C TRP A 129 -9.11 -20.59 2.39
N LEU A 130 -10.36 -20.73 2.80
CA LEU A 130 -11.18 -19.64 3.31
C LEU A 130 -11.75 -20.04 4.69
N LEU A 131 -11.45 -19.24 5.72
CA LEU A 131 -12.03 -19.40 7.05
C LEU A 131 -13.30 -18.57 7.14
N LEU A 132 -14.45 -19.22 7.20
CA LEU A 132 -15.78 -18.62 7.30
C LEU A 132 -16.42 -19.01 8.64
N GLY A 133 -16.79 -18.04 9.47
CA GLY A 133 -17.49 -18.29 10.72
C GLY A 133 -16.77 -19.23 11.70
N GLY A 134 -15.45 -19.40 11.57
CA GLY A 134 -14.64 -20.32 12.37
C GLY A 134 -14.42 -21.70 11.73
N THR A 135 -14.91 -21.94 10.52
CA THR A 135 -14.76 -23.19 9.75
C THR A 135 -13.93 -22.94 8.49
N TRP A 136 -12.95 -23.82 8.23
CA TRP A 136 -12.17 -23.78 7.01
C TRP A 136 -12.88 -24.46 5.84
N VAL A 137 -12.82 -23.84 4.69
CA VAL A 137 -13.29 -24.37 3.40
C VAL A 137 -12.12 -24.35 2.42
N GLN A 138 -11.79 -25.50 1.84
CA GLN A 138 -10.80 -25.57 0.77
C GLN A 138 -11.43 -25.04 -0.52
N MET A 139 -10.76 -24.08 -1.12
CA MET A 139 -11.19 -23.50 -2.39
C MET A 139 -10.49 -24.21 -3.55
N ASN A 140 -11.25 -24.42 -4.63
CA ASN A 140 -10.75 -25.05 -5.85
C ASN A 140 -10.90 -24.08 -7.05
N PRO A 141 -10.11 -23.01 -7.09
CA PRO A 141 -10.18 -22.04 -8.16
C PRO A 141 -9.73 -22.65 -9.50
N ALA A 142 -10.32 -22.17 -10.61
CA ALA A 142 -9.94 -22.62 -11.94
C ALA A 142 -8.51 -22.20 -12.33
N THR A 143 -8.06 -21.06 -11.80
CA THR A 143 -6.68 -20.55 -11.99
C THR A 143 -6.01 -20.48 -10.62
N ILE A 144 -4.80 -20.99 -10.53
CA ILE A 144 -4.06 -21.09 -9.25
C ILE A 144 -2.67 -20.46 -9.44
N PRO A 145 -2.26 -19.52 -8.56
CA PRO A 145 -0.89 -19.02 -8.55
C PRO A 145 0.11 -20.17 -8.31
N PRO A 146 1.36 -20.08 -8.78
CA PRO A 146 2.41 -21.03 -8.45
C PRO A 146 2.58 -21.21 -6.94
N ALA A 147 2.99 -22.42 -6.52
CA ALA A 147 3.28 -22.72 -5.12
C ALA A 147 4.30 -21.75 -4.55
N ARG A 148 4.05 -21.23 -3.35
CA ARG A 148 4.95 -20.26 -2.72
C ARG A 148 4.81 -20.20 -1.20
N ARG A 149 5.91 -19.80 -0.57
CA ARG A 149 6.01 -19.44 0.84
C ARG A 149 6.59 -18.04 0.99
N MET A 150 6.52 -17.46 2.19
CA MET A 150 7.10 -16.13 2.50
C MET A 150 6.68 -15.05 1.51
N HIS A 151 5.50 -15.19 0.95
CA HIS A 151 4.83 -14.22 0.09
C HIS A 151 3.94 -13.30 0.91
N SER A 152 3.39 -12.29 0.28
CA SER A 152 2.46 -11.37 0.91
C SER A 152 1.05 -11.54 0.37
N LEU A 153 0.07 -11.53 1.28
CA LEU A 153 -1.34 -11.30 0.98
C LEU A 153 -1.79 -10.01 1.68
N VAL A 154 -2.48 -9.15 0.96
CA VAL A 154 -3.02 -7.91 1.52
C VAL A 154 -4.40 -7.59 0.95
N THR A 155 -5.34 -7.24 1.82
CA THR A 155 -6.67 -6.78 1.40
C THR A 155 -6.57 -5.38 0.79
N ARG A 156 -7.05 -5.22 -0.45
CA ARG A 156 -7.26 -3.91 -1.06
C ARG A 156 -8.73 -3.52 -0.90
N SER A 157 -9.04 -2.87 0.21
CA SER A 157 -10.43 -2.58 0.61
C SER A 157 -11.21 -1.80 -0.43
N ASP A 158 -10.57 -0.86 -1.13
CA ASP A 158 -11.20 0.00 -2.14
C ASP A 158 -11.46 -0.73 -3.46
N PHE A 159 -10.77 -1.85 -3.68
CA PHE A 159 -10.92 -2.69 -4.87
C PHE A 159 -11.76 -3.95 -4.61
N GLY A 160 -12.10 -4.21 -3.35
CA GLY A 160 -12.91 -5.36 -2.94
C GLY A 160 -12.23 -6.71 -3.17
N ASP A 161 -10.90 -6.78 -3.15
CA ASP A 161 -10.14 -7.99 -3.44
C ASP A 161 -8.96 -8.22 -2.47
N VAL A 162 -8.31 -9.37 -2.61
CA VAL A 162 -7.06 -9.69 -1.92
C VAL A 162 -5.93 -9.79 -2.93
N PHE A 163 -4.87 -9.02 -2.72
CA PHE A 163 -3.69 -8.96 -3.57
C PHE A 163 -2.60 -9.89 -3.04
N LEU A 164 -1.99 -10.67 -3.95
CA LEU A 164 -0.89 -11.58 -3.67
C LEU A 164 0.32 -11.15 -4.48
N CYS A 165 1.51 -11.13 -3.85
CA CYS A 165 2.77 -10.87 -4.54
C CYS A 165 3.97 -11.50 -3.84
N ALA A 166 5.09 -11.60 -4.57
CA ALA A 166 6.38 -12.06 -4.06
C ALA A 166 6.39 -13.52 -3.57
N GLY A 167 7.39 -13.85 -2.75
CA GLY A 167 7.59 -15.20 -2.22
C GLY A 167 8.45 -16.09 -3.10
N ASP A 168 8.67 -17.30 -2.62
CA ASP A 168 9.50 -18.30 -3.31
C ASP A 168 8.89 -19.70 -3.23
N ASP A 169 9.27 -20.54 -4.21
CA ASP A 169 9.05 -21.98 -4.16
C ASP A 169 10.37 -22.67 -3.80
N ALA A 170 10.41 -23.23 -2.60
CA ALA A 170 11.56 -23.96 -2.08
C ALA A 170 11.48 -25.47 -2.38
N SER A 171 10.41 -25.96 -3.00
CA SER A 171 10.25 -27.38 -3.36
C SER A 171 11.05 -27.75 -4.62
N VAL A 172 11.58 -26.76 -5.34
CA VAL A 172 12.36 -26.93 -6.57
C VAL A 172 13.82 -26.47 -6.39
N THR A 173 14.72 -27.06 -7.15
CA THR A 173 16.14 -26.68 -7.14
C THR A 173 16.60 -26.34 -8.57
N PRO A 174 17.12 -25.13 -8.83
CA PRO A 174 17.26 -24.01 -7.89
C PRO A 174 15.92 -23.44 -7.45
N GLN A 175 15.87 -22.89 -6.23
CA GLN A 175 14.70 -22.24 -5.68
C GLN A 175 14.17 -21.13 -6.61
N VAL A 176 12.88 -21.14 -6.88
CA VAL A 176 12.22 -20.14 -7.75
C VAL A 176 11.64 -19.00 -6.93
N ARG A 177 11.97 -17.77 -7.31
CA ARG A 177 11.36 -16.56 -6.78
C ARG A 177 10.28 -16.06 -7.71
N HIS A 178 9.16 -15.67 -7.14
CA HIS A 178 8.01 -15.22 -7.92
C HIS A 178 8.02 -13.69 -8.07
N LEU A 179 7.95 -13.26 -9.32
CA LEU A 179 7.90 -11.84 -9.73
C LEU A 179 6.51 -11.41 -10.18
N ASP A 180 5.55 -12.30 -10.07
CA ASP A 180 4.16 -12.11 -10.47
C ASP A 180 3.34 -11.48 -9.34
N ALA A 181 2.21 -10.91 -9.74
CA ALA A 181 1.18 -10.45 -8.84
C ALA A 181 -0.18 -11.01 -9.26
N TRP A 182 -1.02 -11.29 -8.27
CA TRP A 182 -2.35 -11.88 -8.44
C TRP A 182 -3.36 -11.18 -7.58
N ARG A 183 -4.63 -11.30 -7.94
CA ARG A 183 -5.75 -10.90 -7.10
C ARG A 183 -6.77 -12.03 -6.95
N TRP A 184 -7.31 -12.17 -5.76
CA TRP A 184 -8.43 -13.04 -5.49
C TRP A 184 -9.72 -12.28 -5.65
N VAL A 185 -10.63 -12.77 -6.53
CA VAL A 185 -11.93 -12.15 -6.80
C VAL A 185 -13.01 -13.23 -6.72
N GLY A 186 -13.86 -13.11 -5.71
CA GLY A 186 -14.97 -14.02 -5.47
C GLY A 186 -14.55 -15.46 -5.18
N SER A 187 -14.16 -16.23 -6.19
CA SER A 187 -13.79 -17.63 -6.05
C SER A 187 -12.59 -18.05 -6.92
N ASN A 188 -11.91 -17.09 -7.55
CA ASN A 188 -10.82 -17.40 -8.48
C ASN A 188 -9.65 -16.43 -8.34
N TRP A 189 -8.45 -16.90 -8.71
CA TRP A 189 -7.27 -16.08 -8.84
C TRP A 189 -7.17 -15.51 -10.27
N ILE A 190 -6.83 -14.24 -10.35
CA ILE A 190 -6.62 -13.53 -11.61
C ILE A 190 -5.22 -12.94 -11.57
N ALA A 191 -4.37 -13.33 -12.52
CA ALA A 191 -3.04 -12.74 -12.67
C ALA A 191 -3.13 -11.29 -13.15
N PHE A 192 -2.26 -10.43 -12.63
CA PHE A 192 -2.05 -9.13 -13.26
C PHE A 192 -1.17 -9.29 -14.50
N VAL A 193 -1.65 -8.77 -15.62
CA VAL A 193 -0.83 -8.61 -16.82
C VAL A 193 -0.05 -7.31 -16.68
N THR A 194 1.01 -7.35 -15.90
CA THR A 194 1.82 -6.17 -15.59
C THR A 194 3.29 -6.47 -15.81
N PRO A 195 4.14 -5.45 -15.92
CA PRO A 195 5.56 -5.64 -15.71
C PRO A 195 5.78 -6.38 -14.39
N THR A 196 6.72 -7.30 -14.40
CA THR A 196 7.11 -8.07 -13.20
C THR A 196 7.51 -7.15 -12.07
N ILE A 197 7.37 -7.61 -10.82
CA ILE A 197 7.93 -6.92 -9.66
C ILE A 197 9.39 -6.55 -9.97
N PRO A 198 9.81 -5.28 -9.79
CA PRO A 198 11.14 -4.82 -10.21
C PRO A 198 12.29 -5.62 -9.62
N HIS A 199 12.07 -6.27 -8.48
CA HIS A 199 13.05 -7.20 -7.89
C HIS A 199 12.30 -8.33 -7.18
N GLY A 200 12.76 -9.57 -7.39
CA GLY A 200 12.21 -10.75 -6.72
C GLY A 200 12.55 -10.74 -5.25
N THR A 201 11.56 -10.66 -4.40
CA THR A 201 11.74 -10.64 -2.95
C THR A 201 10.92 -11.73 -2.27
N THR A 202 11.45 -12.22 -1.16
CA THR A 202 10.78 -13.14 -0.26
C THR A 202 10.97 -12.66 1.18
N ALA A 203 10.21 -13.19 2.12
CA ALA A 203 10.29 -12.82 3.53
C ALA A 203 10.06 -11.31 3.78
N ASN A 204 9.23 -10.70 2.97
CA ASN A 204 8.69 -9.36 3.16
C ASN A 204 7.21 -9.42 3.55
N GLN A 205 6.68 -8.28 3.96
CA GLN A 205 5.25 -8.10 4.16
C GLN A 205 4.79 -6.88 3.35
N ALA A 206 3.80 -7.10 2.50
CA ALA A 206 3.13 -6.01 1.80
C ALA A 206 2.09 -5.34 2.71
N VAL A 207 1.88 -4.05 2.49
CA VAL A 207 0.87 -3.25 3.18
C VAL A 207 0.09 -2.46 2.15
N TYR A 208 -1.23 -2.45 2.28
CA TYR A 208 -2.06 -1.58 1.45
C TYR A 208 -2.22 -0.21 2.11
N ASP A 209 -1.89 0.82 1.37
CA ASP A 209 -2.14 2.22 1.69
C ASP A 209 -3.39 2.69 0.93
N PRO A 210 -4.54 2.80 1.60
CA PRO A 210 -5.79 3.17 0.94
C PRO A 210 -5.83 4.65 0.54
N LEU A 211 -5.04 5.52 1.17
CA LEU A 211 -5.00 6.94 0.83
C LEU A 211 -4.32 7.16 -0.52
N ARG A 212 -3.25 6.42 -0.78
CA ARG A 212 -2.49 6.49 -2.03
C ARG A 212 -2.91 5.43 -3.04
N LYS A 213 -3.76 4.47 -2.64
CA LYS A 213 -4.14 3.27 -3.42
C LYS A 213 -2.92 2.48 -3.89
N ARG A 214 -1.97 2.26 -2.96
CA ARG A 214 -0.71 1.59 -3.21
C ARG A 214 -0.56 0.34 -2.35
N VAL A 215 -0.03 -0.72 -2.94
CA VAL A 215 0.54 -1.81 -2.17
C VAL A 215 2.03 -1.54 -2.00
N VAL A 216 2.45 -1.31 -0.78
CA VAL A 216 3.85 -1.01 -0.40
C VAL A 216 4.53 -2.32 -0.06
N LEU A 217 5.57 -2.66 -0.79
CA LEU A 217 6.40 -3.83 -0.60
C LEU A 217 7.82 -3.39 -0.31
N GLN A 218 8.31 -3.62 0.90
CA GLN A 218 9.61 -3.12 1.29
C GLN A 218 10.54 -4.22 1.79
N GLY A 219 11.83 -4.08 1.49
CA GLY A 219 12.86 -4.96 1.98
C GLY A 219 12.68 -6.41 1.52
N GLY A 220 12.89 -7.33 2.42
CA GLY A 220 12.89 -8.76 2.13
C GLY A 220 14.27 -9.26 1.70
N GLN A 221 14.33 -10.52 1.29
CA GLN A 221 15.53 -11.13 0.74
C GLN A 221 15.43 -11.12 -0.79
N GLY A 222 16.25 -10.31 -1.45
CA GLY A 222 16.33 -10.21 -2.90
C GLY A 222 17.05 -11.40 -3.55
N LEU A 223 16.88 -11.53 -4.88
CA LEU A 223 17.78 -12.34 -5.70
C LEU A 223 19.10 -11.57 -5.85
N SER A 224 20.22 -12.25 -5.62
CA SER A 224 21.44 -11.85 -6.33
C SER A 224 21.21 -12.10 -7.81
N VAL A 225 21.30 -11.08 -8.63
CA VAL A 225 21.54 -11.30 -10.06
C VAL A 225 22.86 -12.06 -10.13
N PRO A 226 22.96 -13.18 -10.87
CA PRO A 226 24.22 -13.84 -11.05
C PRO A 226 25.19 -12.80 -11.64
N ASN A 227 26.13 -12.33 -10.83
CA ASN A 227 27.30 -11.70 -11.38
C ASN A 227 27.98 -12.81 -12.18
N THR A 228 28.19 -12.60 -13.47
CA THR A 228 28.82 -13.53 -14.38
C THR A 228 30.27 -13.88 -14.02
N ALA A 229 30.72 -13.55 -12.82
CA ALA A 229 32.01 -13.86 -12.23
C ALA A 229 31.80 -14.45 -10.81
N GLY A 230 31.41 -15.73 -10.74
CA GLY A 230 31.73 -16.62 -9.62
C GLY A 230 31.03 -16.38 -8.28
N GLY A 231 30.10 -17.26 -7.91
CA GLY A 231 29.72 -17.56 -6.53
C GLY A 231 28.47 -16.85 -6.02
N GLY A 232 27.33 -17.48 -6.27
CA GLY A 232 26.02 -17.02 -5.77
C GLY A 232 25.93 -17.03 -4.25
N GLN A 233 25.63 -15.90 -3.69
CA GLN A 233 24.92 -15.76 -2.42
C GLN A 233 23.92 -14.62 -2.55
N TYR A 234 22.80 -14.77 -1.88
CA TYR A 234 21.64 -13.91 -1.83
C TYR A 234 22.02 -12.45 -1.56
N GLY A 235 22.07 -11.65 -2.59
CA GLY A 235 22.32 -10.22 -2.54
C GLY A 235 21.38 -9.50 -3.49
N ASP A 236 21.06 -8.29 -3.14
CA ASP A 236 20.48 -7.34 -4.08
C ASP A 236 21.44 -7.14 -5.28
N LEU A 237 21.02 -6.47 -6.33
CA LEU A 237 21.81 -6.11 -7.51
C LEU A 237 23.18 -5.46 -7.18
N TYR A 238 23.52 -5.25 -5.90
CA TYR A 238 24.67 -4.52 -5.38
C TYR A 238 25.44 -5.26 -4.27
N GLY A 239 25.39 -6.58 -4.20
CA GLY A 239 26.31 -7.34 -3.38
C GLY A 239 25.83 -7.76 -1.99
N GLY A 240 24.85 -8.66 -1.92
CA GLY A 240 24.73 -9.58 -0.78
C GLY A 240 24.01 -9.08 0.46
N SER A 241 23.34 -7.95 0.44
CA SER A 241 22.61 -7.43 1.58
C SER A 241 21.08 -7.54 1.39
N PRO A 242 20.29 -7.68 2.47
CA PRO A 242 18.84 -7.53 2.40
C PRO A 242 18.47 -6.22 1.71
N SER A 243 17.45 -6.27 0.89
CA SER A 243 17.03 -5.18 0.01
C SER A 243 16.66 -3.93 0.82
N THR A 244 17.30 -2.81 0.50
CA THR A 244 16.86 -1.47 0.96
C THR A 244 15.77 -0.90 0.07
N TRP A 245 15.43 -1.58 -1.00
CA TRP A 245 14.49 -1.11 -1.99
C TRP A 245 13.06 -1.20 -1.46
N CYS A 246 12.27 -0.21 -1.81
CA CYS A 246 10.84 -0.21 -1.68
C CYS A 246 10.23 -0.31 -3.07
N SER A 247 9.32 -1.24 -3.27
CA SER A 247 8.48 -1.31 -4.46
C SER A 247 7.05 -0.97 -4.09
N GLU A 248 6.42 -0.15 -4.88
CA GLU A 248 5.01 0.15 -4.73
C GLU A 248 4.24 -0.28 -5.98
N PHE A 249 3.15 -1.01 -5.76
CA PHE A 249 2.20 -1.31 -6.81
C PHE A 249 1.09 -0.27 -6.81
N ASP A 250 0.97 0.47 -7.88
CA ASP A 250 -0.14 1.38 -8.10
C ASP A 250 -1.38 0.59 -8.52
N CYS A 251 -2.36 0.55 -7.64
CA CYS A 251 -3.59 -0.21 -7.86
C CYS A 251 -4.52 0.41 -8.92
N VAL A 252 -4.30 1.65 -9.32
CA VAL A 252 -5.10 2.32 -10.35
C VAL A 252 -4.54 2.04 -11.74
N SER A 253 -3.22 2.27 -11.93
CA SER A 253 -2.55 2.03 -13.21
C SER A 253 -2.09 0.59 -13.41
N ASN A 254 -2.10 -0.23 -12.34
CA ASN A 254 -1.54 -1.57 -12.30
C ASN A 254 -0.05 -1.60 -12.68
N GLN A 255 0.74 -0.64 -12.21
CA GLN A 255 2.17 -0.53 -12.49
C GLN A 255 2.99 -0.64 -11.20
N TRP A 256 4.18 -1.23 -11.32
CA TRP A 256 5.17 -1.24 -10.25
C TRP A 256 6.11 -0.04 -10.37
N PHE A 257 6.41 0.56 -9.23
CA PHE A 257 7.40 1.62 -9.07
C PHE A 257 8.48 1.16 -8.10
N LEU A 258 9.74 1.41 -8.45
CA LEU A 258 10.88 1.07 -7.63
C LEU A 258 11.48 2.35 -7.03
N TYR A 259 11.57 2.38 -5.72
CA TYR A 259 12.18 3.49 -4.99
C TYR A 259 13.50 3.05 -4.35
N GLY A 260 14.51 3.92 -4.40
CA GLY A 260 15.79 3.67 -3.77
C GLY A 260 15.73 3.71 -2.23
N ALA A 261 16.85 3.41 -1.59
CA ALA A 261 17.01 3.23 -0.15
C ALA A 261 16.60 4.41 0.76
N ALA A 262 16.35 5.57 0.20
CA ALA A 262 16.13 6.83 0.94
C ALA A 262 14.73 7.00 1.53
N SER A 263 13.82 6.04 1.34
CA SER A 263 12.39 6.19 1.67
C SER A 263 12.04 5.99 3.15
N PHE A 264 13.03 5.78 4.02
CA PHE A 264 12.78 5.64 5.47
C PHE A 264 13.58 6.67 6.26
N ASN A 265 12.86 7.50 6.98
CA ASN A 265 13.46 8.39 7.96
C ASN A 265 13.79 7.57 9.22
N THR A 266 14.93 6.90 9.17
CA THR A 266 15.47 6.22 10.33
C THR A 266 16.83 6.84 10.57
N GLY A 267 17.04 7.41 11.72
CA GLY A 267 18.40 7.75 12.17
C GLY A 267 19.32 6.52 12.26
N ASP A 268 18.78 5.35 11.84
CA ASP A 268 19.46 4.07 11.85
C ASP A 268 19.37 3.42 10.44
N ALA A 269 20.47 3.48 9.70
CA ALA A 269 20.62 2.86 8.38
C ALA A 269 20.39 1.33 8.39
N VAL A 270 20.44 0.70 9.56
CA VAL A 270 20.23 -0.75 9.74
C VAL A 270 18.76 -1.12 9.59
N ILE A 271 17.84 -0.26 10.05
CA ILE A 271 16.40 -0.56 10.01
C ILE A 271 15.83 -0.55 8.58
N GLY A 272 16.49 0.11 7.64
CA GLY A 272 16.14 0.07 6.21
C GLY A 272 16.30 -1.32 5.57
N ARG A 273 17.24 -2.12 6.07
CA ARG A 273 17.69 -3.39 5.48
C ARG A 273 17.21 -4.59 6.26
N ILE A 274 15.90 -4.81 6.39
CA ILE A 274 15.38 -5.94 7.16
C ILE A 274 14.47 -6.84 6.35
N SER A 275 14.50 -8.12 6.67
CA SER A 275 13.56 -9.13 6.21
C SER A 275 12.81 -9.72 7.40
N ARG A 276 11.71 -10.45 7.14
CA ARG A 276 10.91 -11.14 8.18
C ARG A 276 10.39 -10.20 9.28
N TYR A 277 9.93 -9.02 8.90
CA TYR A 277 9.37 -8.00 9.79
C TYR A 277 7.84 -8.03 9.78
N PHE A 278 7.24 -7.30 10.72
CA PHE A 278 5.82 -6.96 10.68
C PHE A 278 5.64 -5.58 10.07
N ALA A 279 4.60 -5.44 9.25
CA ALA A 279 4.22 -4.14 8.71
C ALA A 279 2.71 -3.94 8.78
N GLY A 280 2.27 -2.70 8.85
CA GLY A 280 0.85 -2.34 8.90
C GLY A 280 0.62 -0.88 8.55
N PHE A 281 -0.59 -0.59 8.08
CA PHE A 281 -1.08 0.76 7.87
C PHE A 281 -1.91 1.19 9.09
N ILE A 282 -1.65 2.38 9.63
CA ILE A 282 -2.43 2.97 10.72
C ILE A 282 -3.35 4.04 10.14
N PRO A 283 -4.67 3.77 10.00
CA PRO A 283 -5.61 4.67 9.34
C PRO A 283 -5.69 6.05 9.99
N ALA A 284 -5.65 6.11 11.31
CA ALA A 284 -5.73 7.37 12.06
C ALA A 284 -4.56 8.31 11.80
N LEU A 285 -3.42 7.79 11.39
CA LEU A 285 -2.21 8.55 11.08
C LEU A 285 -1.96 8.66 9.57
N GLY A 286 -2.63 7.85 8.74
CA GLY A 286 -2.39 7.77 7.30
C GLY A 286 -0.99 7.27 6.95
N LYS A 287 -0.40 6.39 7.77
CA LYS A 287 0.99 5.99 7.67
C LYS A 287 1.18 4.48 7.71
N VAL A 288 2.21 4.00 7.00
CA VAL A 288 2.69 2.62 7.06
C VAL A 288 3.82 2.54 8.08
N TYR A 289 3.78 1.53 8.93
CA TYR A 289 4.82 1.23 9.90
C TYR A 289 5.40 -0.16 9.67
N LYS A 290 6.67 -0.31 9.98
CA LYS A 290 7.42 -1.56 9.96
C LYS A 290 8.07 -1.78 11.32
N VAL A 291 8.04 -3.01 11.81
CA VAL A 291 8.48 -3.36 13.17
C VAL A 291 9.29 -4.62 13.16
N GLY A 292 10.40 -4.58 13.87
CA GLY A 292 11.27 -5.73 14.07
C GLY A 292 11.91 -6.21 12.77
N GLY A 293 12.31 -7.46 12.76
CA GLY A 293 12.89 -8.14 11.60
C GLY A 293 14.34 -8.57 11.80
N GLN A 294 14.90 -9.16 10.77
CA GLN A 294 16.23 -9.73 10.75
C GLN A 294 17.24 -8.74 10.15
N ASN A 295 18.37 -8.54 10.85
CA ASN A 295 19.49 -7.72 10.39
C ASN A 295 20.15 -8.32 9.13
N PRO A 296 20.66 -7.49 8.19
CA PRO A 296 21.39 -7.92 6.98
C PRO A 296 22.59 -8.82 7.23
N SER A 297 23.32 -8.61 8.31
CA SER A 297 24.48 -9.43 8.65
C SER A 297 24.13 -10.84 9.10
N GLY A 298 22.83 -11.18 9.20
CA GLY A 298 22.37 -12.46 9.72
C GLY A 298 22.55 -12.65 11.22
N VAL A 299 23.12 -11.67 11.90
CA VAL A 299 23.42 -11.68 13.34
C VAL A 299 22.52 -10.66 14.04
N GLY A 300 21.55 -11.15 14.80
CA GLY A 300 20.69 -10.34 15.64
C GLY A 300 19.36 -9.91 15.01
N THR A 301 18.45 -9.48 15.87
CA THR A 301 17.14 -8.94 15.54
C THR A 301 17.13 -7.43 15.66
N VAL A 302 16.37 -6.76 14.82
CA VAL A 302 16.09 -5.34 14.92
C VAL A 302 14.84 -5.17 15.76
N THR A 303 14.91 -4.40 16.84
CA THR A 303 13.78 -4.17 17.77
C THR A 303 13.06 -2.84 17.51
N GLY A 304 13.52 -2.05 16.54
CA GLY A 304 12.97 -0.75 16.26
C GLY A 304 11.63 -0.77 15.52
N THR A 305 10.89 0.32 15.66
CA THR A 305 9.71 0.66 14.85
C THR A 305 10.10 1.76 13.87
N CYS A 306 9.82 1.56 12.59
CA CYS A 306 10.08 2.55 11.55
C CYS A 306 8.78 3.00 10.92
N GLU A 307 8.67 4.29 10.72
CA GLU A 307 7.63 4.87 9.90
C GLU A 307 8.09 4.89 8.43
N TYR A 308 7.22 4.40 7.54
CA TYR A 308 7.40 4.64 6.12
C TYR A 308 7.00 6.08 5.80
N GLN A 309 7.98 6.89 5.46
CA GLN A 309 7.70 8.19 4.88
C GLN A 309 7.41 7.99 3.39
N ALA A 310 6.13 7.81 3.08
CA ALA A 310 5.69 8.02 1.71
C ALA A 310 6.08 9.46 1.30
N ASN A 311 6.52 9.62 0.09
CA ASN A 311 6.65 10.95 -0.50
C ASN A 311 5.33 11.73 -0.30
N PRO A 312 5.36 13.06 -0.20
CA PRO A 312 4.16 13.85 0.03
C PRO A 312 3.00 13.38 -0.83
N VAL A 313 1.88 13.09 -0.18
CA VAL A 313 0.67 12.65 -0.89
C VAL A 313 0.23 13.79 -1.80
N ALA A 314 0.07 13.51 -3.09
CA ALA A 314 -0.53 14.48 -4.00
C ALA A 314 -1.89 14.93 -3.46
N ALA A 315 -2.13 16.20 -3.45
CA ALA A 315 -3.37 16.78 -2.95
C ALA A 315 -3.91 17.85 -3.88
N ALA A 316 -5.22 17.84 -4.10
CA ALA A 316 -5.96 18.90 -4.73
C ALA A 316 -6.97 19.44 -3.72
N VAL A 317 -6.75 20.64 -3.21
CA VAL A 317 -7.56 21.25 -2.15
C VAL A 317 -8.27 22.48 -2.69
N SER A 318 -9.58 22.54 -2.53
CA SER A 318 -10.37 23.74 -2.89
C SER A 318 -10.00 24.93 -2.00
N VAL A 319 -9.76 26.06 -2.60
CA VAL A 319 -9.43 27.33 -1.94
C VAL A 319 -10.50 28.37 -2.23
N GLY A 320 -11.25 28.74 -1.20
CA GLY A 320 -12.37 29.64 -1.29
C GLY A 320 -13.55 29.10 -2.11
N SER A 321 -14.49 29.95 -2.43
CA SER A 321 -15.66 29.63 -3.26
C SER A 321 -15.56 30.33 -4.62
N GLY A 322 -16.13 29.72 -5.64
CA GLY A 322 -16.40 30.38 -6.91
C GLY A 322 -17.53 31.39 -6.75
N CYS A 323 -17.60 32.34 -7.68
CA CYS A 323 -18.71 33.28 -7.73
C CYS A 323 -19.74 32.84 -8.78
N LEU A 324 -21.00 33.25 -8.60
CA LEU A 324 -22.11 32.91 -9.50
C LEU A 324 -22.32 31.42 -9.78
N GLY A 325 -22.00 30.55 -8.82
CA GLY A 325 -22.14 29.11 -8.98
C GLY A 325 -21.04 28.46 -9.82
N LEU A 326 -19.99 29.19 -10.20
CA LEU A 326 -18.84 28.64 -10.89
C LEU A 326 -18.03 27.72 -9.94
N ALA A 327 -17.65 26.53 -10.40
CA ALA A 327 -16.82 25.63 -9.64
C ALA A 327 -15.68 25.05 -10.48
N LEU A 328 -14.54 24.83 -9.83
CA LEU A 328 -13.40 24.11 -10.37
C LEU A 328 -13.18 22.85 -9.51
N VAL A 329 -13.25 21.70 -10.13
CA VAL A 329 -13.15 20.40 -9.46
C VAL A 329 -12.27 19.44 -10.25
N PRO A 330 -11.57 18.49 -9.59
CA PRO A 330 -10.96 17.35 -10.27
C PRO A 330 -12.02 16.56 -11.06
N THR A 331 -11.68 16.07 -12.24
CA THR A 331 -12.61 15.31 -13.10
C THR A 331 -13.07 14.03 -12.43
N ALA A 332 -12.17 13.35 -11.73
CA ALA A 332 -12.52 12.21 -10.89
C ALA A 332 -12.41 12.58 -9.40
N PRO A 333 -13.33 12.13 -8.52
CA PRO A 333 -13.35 12.50 -7.09
C PRO A 333 -12.07 12.21 -6.31
N ASN A 334 -11.27 11.26 -6.81
CA ASN A 334 -10.01 10.84 -6.17
C ASN A 334 -8.78 11.11 -7.06
N ASP A 335 -8.95 11.85 -8.13
CA ASP A 335 -7.81 12.24 -8.98
C ASP A 335 -6.90 13.22 -8.24
N ARG A 336 -5.59 13.02 -8.40
CA ARG A 336 -4.58 13.77 -7.67
C ARG A 336 -3.39 14.10 -8.58
N PRO A 337 -2.70 15.21 -8.33
CA PRO A 337 -1.59 15.68 -9.15
C PRO A 337 -0.30 14.89 -8.85
N TRP A 338 -0.21 13.65 -9.33
CA TRP A 338 0.97 12.80 -9.19
C TRP A 338 2.03 13.14 -10.23
N VAL A 339 3.28 13.17 -9.82
CA VAL A 339 4.43 13.27 -10.72
C VAL A 339 4.40 12.11 -11.73
N GLY A 340 4.65 12.40 -13.00
CA GLY A 340 4.61 11.43 -14.08
C GLY A 340 3.21 11.07 -14.61
N ARG A 341 2.16 11.76 -14.13
CA ARG A 341 0.77 11.55 -14.59
C ARG A 341 0.14 12.83 -15.10
N SER A 342 -0.98 12.68 -15.80
CA SER A 342 -1.87 13.78 -16.10
C SER A 342 -2.89 13.95 -14.98
N PHE A 343 -3.14 15.19 -14.60
CA PHE A 343 -4.19 15.58 -13.66
C PHE A 343 -5.26 16.36 -14.42
N GLU A 344 -6.51 15.95 -14.29
CA GLU A 344 -7.62 16.52 -15.03
C GLU A 344 -8.57 17.31 -14.12
N ILE A 345 -8.95 18.48 -14.56
CA ILE A 345 -9.90 19.36 -13.87
C ILE A 345 -10.99 19.84 -14.81
N ASN A 346 -12.16 20.08 -14.23
CA ASN A 346 -13.31 20.67 -14.92
C ASN A 346 -13.79 21.93 -14.22
N ALA A 347 -13.91 23.00 -14.97
CA ALA A 347 -14.70 24.17 -14.60
C ALA A 347 -16.16 23.94 -14.99
N THR A 348 -17.08 24.22 -14.10
CA THR A 348 -18.52 24.03 -14.31
C THR A 348 -19.30 25.30 -13.99
N GLY A 349 -20.54 25.38 -14.46
CA GLY A 349 -21.41 26.54 -14.28
C GLY A 349 -21.11 27.69 -15.24
N LEU A 350 -20.36 27.47 -16.31
CA LEU A 350 -19.98 28.50 -17.29
C LEU A 350 -21.20 28.98 -18.12
N ALA A 351 -21.31 30.28 -18.30
CA ALA A 351 -22.34 30.86 -19.14
C ALA A 351 -22.11 30.52 -20.63
N ALA A 352 -23.19 30.32 -21.37
CA ALA A 352 -23.10 30.07 -22.80
C ALA A 352 -22.37 31.23 -23.51
N GLY A 353 -21.49 30.92 -24.44
CA GLY A 353 -20.72 31.89 -25.21
C GLY A 353 -19.61 32.62 -24.42
N SER A 354 -19.35 32.21 -23.17
CA SER A 354 -18.22 32.76 -22.42
C SER A 354 -16.89 32.10 -22.85
N PHE A 355 -15.79 32.83 -22.59
CA PHE A 355 -14.42 32.41 -22.85
C PHE A 355 -13.78 32.02 -21.52
N PRO A 356 -13.67 30.73 -21.18
CA PRO A 356 -12.99 30.33 -19.97
C PRO A 356 -11.48 30.39 -20.16
N VAL A 357 -10.78 30.98 -19.17
CA VAL A 357 -9.32 31.10 -19.14
C VAL A 357 -8.81 30.44 -17.88
N ALA A 358 -8.07 29.36 -18.06
CA ALA A 358 -7.39 28.72 -16.95
C ALA A 358 -6.13 29.49 -16.56
N LEU A 359 -5.95 29.66 -15.26
CA LEU A 359 -4.79 30.28 -14.64
C LEU A 359 -4.04 29.18 -13.85
N ILE A 360 -2.74 29.15 -14.02
CA ILE A 360 -1.83 28.33 -13.21
C ILE A 360 -0.78 29.24 -12.63
N GLY A 361 -0.63 29.22 -11.31
CA GLY A 361 0.26 30.11 -10.61
C GLY A 361 1.04 29.46 -9.49
N LEU A 362 2.20 30.02 -9.17
CA LEU A 362 3.06 29.56 -8.09
C LEU A 362 2.67 30.13 -6.72
N SER A 363 1.81 31.14 -6.70
CA SER A 363 1.36 31.77 -5.47
C SER A 363 -0.14 32.08 -5.48
N SER A 364 -0.71 32.25 -4.27
CA SER A 364 -2.10 32.61 -4.07
C SER A 364 -2.17 33.87 -3.22
N ASN A 365 -2.52 34.99 -3.85
CA ASN A 365 -2.85 36.26 -3.19
C ASN A 365 -4.27 36.63 -3.57
N PRO A 366 -5.27 36.43 -2.70
CA PRO A 366 -6.65 36.73 -3.04
C PRO A 366 -6.87 38.22 -3.31
N VAL A 367 -7.29 38.55 -4.55
CA VAL A 367 -7.57 39.94 -4.97
C VAL A 367 -8.98 40.00 -5.58
N PRO A 368 -9.84 40.92 -5.13
CA PRO A 368 -11.16 41.13 -5.76
C PRO A 368 -11.03 41.47 -7.25
N LEU A 369 -11.78 40.78 -8.13
CA LEU A 369 -11.73 41.03 -9.56
C LEU A 369 -12.18 42.45 -9.90
N SER A 370 -13.13 43.03 -9.15
CA SER A 370 -13.59 44.40 -9.31
C SER A 370 -12.51 45.44 -9.03
N SER A 371 -11.46 45.13 -8.30
CA SER A 371 -10.32 46.03 -8.10
C SER A 371 -9.27 45.91 -9.20
N LEU A 372 -9.32 44.85 -10.01
CA LEU A 372 -8.37 44.62 -11.11
C LEU A 372 -8.90 45.14 -12.45
N HIS A 373 -10.21 45.03 -12.66
CA HIS A 373 -10.83 45.46 -13.93
C HIS A 373 -12.29 45.88 -13.71
N PRO A 374 -12.78 46.93 -14.39
CA PRO A 374 -14.17 47.41 -14.26
C PRO A 374 -15.24 46.35 -14.58
N ALA A 375 -14.93 45.40 -15.48
CA ALA A 375 -15.80 44.24 -15.78
C ALA A 375 -15.71 43.13 -14.74
N GLY A 376 -14.83 43.21 -13.75
CA GLY A 376 -14.72 42.26 -12.65
C GLY A 376 -15.94 42.27 -11.74
N LEU A 377 -16.66 41.16 -11.64
CA LEU A 377 -17.90 41.12 -10.86
C LEU A 377 -17.64 41.19 -9.34
N PRO A 378 -18.50 41.92 -8.60
CA PRO A 378 -18.43 41.99 -7.15
C PRO A 378 -18.53 40.59 -6.52
N GLY A 379 -17.74 40.34 -5.48
CA GLY A 379 -17.68 39.05 -4.79
C GLY A 379 -16.84 38.00 -5.48
N CYS A 380 -16.36 38.24 -6.70
CA CYS A 380 -15.43 37.37 -7.40
C CYS A 380 -13.98 37.71 -7.03
N THR A 381 -13.17 36.70 -6.77
CA THR A 381 -11.79 36.86 -6.29
C THR A 381 -10.81 36.07 -7.17
N LEU A 382 -9.77 36.76 -7.63
CA LEU A 382 -8.60 36.12 -8.21
C LEU A 382 -7.78 35.47 -7.07
N ARG A 383 -7.44 34.19 -7.23
CA ARG A 383 -6.77 33.39 -6.18
C ARG A 383 -5.47 32.73 -6.65
N SER A 384 -5.14 32.83 -7.92
CA SER A 384 -3.92 32.29 -8.51
C SER A 384 -3.12 33.44 -9.12
N SER A 385 -1.81 33.43 -8.97
CA SER A 385 -0.94 34.25 -9.80
C SER A 385 -1.08 33.89 -11.27
N LEU A 386 -0.70 34.78 -12.15
CA LEU A 386 -0.90 34.68 -13.60
C LEU A 386 0.36 34.17 -14.32
N ASP A 387 1.01 33.13 -13.79
CA ASP A 387 2.28 32.65 -14.34
C ASP A 387 2.07 31.95 -15.69
N VAL A 388 0.97 31.20 -15.80
CA VAL A 388 0.53 30.58 -17.06
C VAL A 388 -0.96 30.78 -17.24
N THR A 389 -1.35 31.17 -18.47
CA THR A 389 -2.77 31.37 -18.87
C THR A 389 -3.07 30.50 -20.09
N ILE A 390 -4.19 29.77 -20.04
CA ILE A 390 -4.62 28.86 -21.10
C ILE A 390 -6.09 29.18 -21.45
N LEU A 391 -6.36 29.51 -22.70
CA LEU A 391 -7.73 29.63 -23.16
C LEU A 391 -8.35 28.26 -23.33
N LEU A 392 -9.50 28.05 -22.73
CA LEU A 392 -10.24 26.78 -22.80
C LEU A 392 -11.45 26.89 -23.71
N THR A 393 -11.98 25.76 -24.14
CA THR A 393 -13.23 25.69 -24.89
C THR A 393 -14.39 25.46 -23.94
N ASN A 394 -15.40 26.34 -23.98
CA ASN A 394 -16.66 26.14 -23.28
C ASN A 394 -17.55 25.15 -24.05
N SER A 395 -17.82 23.98 -23.50
CA SER A 395 -18.68 22.98 -24.07
C SER A 395 -19.88 22.76 -23.16
N GLY A 396 -21.02 23.34 -23.49
CA GLY A 396 -22.25 23.12 -22.73
C GLY A 396 -22.19 23.58 -21.26
N GLY A 397 -21.46 24.64 -20.94
CA GLY A 397 -21.33 25.14 -19.56
C GLY A 397 -20.17 24.52 -18.77
N THR A 398 -19.29 23.75 -19.41
CA THR A 398 -18.12 23.14 -18.82
C THR A 398 -16.86 23.39 -19.63
N ALA A 399 -15.70 23.41 -18.99
CA ALA A 399 -14.41 23.47 -19.66
C ALA A 399 -13.38 22.63 -18.92
N GLY A 400 -12.75 21.71 -19.62
CA GLY A 400 -11.73 20.81 -19.09
C GLY A 400 -10.31 21.32 -19.34
N LEU A 401 -9.41 21.01 -18.42
CA LEU A 401 -7.97 21.18 -18.57
C LEU A 401 -7.27 19.91 -18.08
N THR A 402 -6.38 19.37 -18.92
CA THR A 402 -5.45 18.31 -18.57
C THR A 402 -4.08 18.93 -18.31
N LEU A 403 -3.56 18.72 -17.10
CA LEU A 403 -2.23 19.18 -16.69
C LEU A 403 -1.29 17.97 -16.68
N PRO A 404 -0.39 17.83 -17.68
CA PRO A 404 0.65 16.80 -17.64
C PRO A 404 1.70 17.21 -16.60
N ILE A 405 1.93 16.34 -15.61
CA ILE A 405 2.92 16.58 -14.56
C ILE A 405 4.19 15.80 -14.95
N PRO A 406 5.35 16.46 -15.10
CA PRO A 406 6.58 15.81 -15.51
C PRO A 406 6.94 14.66 -14.57
N ASN A 407 7.54 13.60 -15.12
CA ASN A 407 8.07 12.48 -14.33
C ASN A 407 9.45 12.84 -13.75
N ASP A 408 9.47 13.85 -12.88
CA ASP A 408 10.65 14.36 -12.21
C ASP A 408 10.35 14.52 -10.72
N LEU A 409 11.07 13.80 -9.89
CA LEU A 409 10.92 13.81 -8.44
C LEU A 409 11.24 15.18 -7.81
N GLY A 410 11.92 16.06 -8.53
CA GLY A 410 12.14 17.45 -8.11
C GLY A 410 10.85 18.26 -7.94
N PHE A 411 9.74 17.82 -8.54
CA PHE A 411 8.42 18.44 -8.34
C PHE A 411 7.68 17.94 -7.10
N VAL A 412 8.15 16.88 -6.45
CA VAL A 412 7.48 16.34 -5.26
C VAL A 412 7.50 17.36 -4.12
N GLY A 413 6.32 17.65 -3.58
CA GLY A 413 6.14 18.68 -2.56
C GLY A 413 5.97 20.10 -3.13
N ALA A 414 6.22 20.30 -4.42
CA ALA A 414 5.92 21.59 -5.07
C ALA A 414 4.40 21.84 -5.05
N THR A 415 4.05 23.10 -4.97
CA THR A 415 2.65 23.55 -4.92
C THR A 415 2.37 24.52 -6.05
N VAL A 416 1.26 24.30 -6.76
CA VAL A 416 0.72 25.27 -7.71
C VAL A 416 -0.74 25.58 -7.39
N TYR A 417 -1.20 26.72 -7.85
CA TYR A 417 -2.58 27.16 -7.70
C TYR A 417 -3.23 27.25 -9.08
N GLN A 418 -4.45 26.75 -9.16
CA GLN A 418 -5.25 26.79 -10.39
C GLN A 418 -6.58 27.49 -10.14
N GLN A 419 -7.03 28.23 -11.13
CA GLN A 419 -8.35 28.86 -11.15
C GLN A 419 -8.80 29.02 -12.59
N VAL A 420 -10.10 29.06 -12.85
CA VAL A 420 -10.65 29.42 -14.17
C VAL A 420 -11.42 30.71 -14.05
N LEU A 421 -11.04 31.66 -14.86
CA LEU A 421 -11.83 32.89 -15.09
C LEU A 421 -12.83 32.63 -16.21
N GLN A 422 -14.06 33.05 -16.02
CA GLN A 422 -15.03 33.15 -17.07
C GLN A 422 -15.07 34.58 -17.57
N VAL A 423 -14.74 34.79 -18.84
CA VAL A 423 -14.75 36.09 -19.51
C VAL A 423 -15.94 36.17 -20.46
N GLN A 424 -16.75 37.21 -20.35
CA GLN A 424 -17.85 37.51 -21.26
C GLN A 424 -17.53 38.79 -22.02
N ALA A 425 -17.85 38.79 -23.31
CA ALA A 425 -17.61 39.93 -24.18
C ALA A 425 -18.77 40.13 -25.16
N ASN A 426 -18.97 41.37 -25.54
CA ASN A 426 -19.87 41.75 -26.65
C ASN A 426 -19.03 42.50 -27.67
N GLY A 427 -18.70 41.85 -28.78
CA GLY A 427 -17.70 42.33 -29.71
C GLY A 427 -16.33 42.48 -29.04
N ALA A 428 -15.72 43.66 -29.17
CA ALA A 428 -14.42 43.96 -28.55
C ALA A 428 -14.50 44.36 -27.06
N ASN A 429 -15.70 44.53 -26.49
CA ASN A 429 -15.87 45.03 -25.13
C ASN A 429 -16.07 43.87 -24.14
N LEU A 430 -15.27 43.86 -23.10
CA LEU A 430 -15.45 42.97 -21.97
C LEU A 430 -16.67 43.39 -21.14
N THR A 431 -17.63 42.51 -20.94
CA THR A 431 -18.88 42.78 -20.23
C THR A 431 -18.90 42.25 -18.81
N ALA A 432 -18.26 41.11 -18.57
CA ALA A 432 -18.14 40.54 -17.24
C ALA A 432 -16.92 39.63 -17.12
N ILE A 433 -16.29 39.64 -15.93
CA ILE A 433 -15.25 38.66 -15.52
C ILE A 433 -15.66 38.07 -14.18
N SER A 434 -15.82 36.76 -14.16
CA SER A 434 -16.12 35.97 -12.95
C SER A 434 -15.08 34.88 -12.77
N ALA A 435 -15.05 34.23 -11.61
CA ALA A 435 -14.03 33.25 -11.28
C ALA A 435 -14.62 32.02 -10.56
N THR A 436 -14.06 30.85 -10.81
CA THR A 436 -14.28 29.65 -10.01
C THR A 436 -13.65 29.81 -8.62
N ASN A 437 -13.85 28.79 -7.72
CA ASN A 437 -12.93 28.59 -6.62
C ASN A 437 -11.51 28.35 -7.15
N GLY A 438 -10.51 28.55 -6.31
CA GLY A 438 -9.15 28.08 -6.59
C GLY A 438 -8.97 26.61 -6.22
N LEU A 439 -8.02 25.94 -6.86
CA LEU A 439 -7.46 24.68 -6.40
C LEU A 439 -5.98 24.87 -6.04
N LYS A 440 -5.62 24.45 -4.84
CA LYS A 440 -4.22 24.31 -4.43
C LYS A 440 -3.82 22.86 -4.73
N LEU A 441 -2.86 22.68 -5.62
CA LEU A 441 -2.32 21.37 -6.01
C LEU A 441 -0.96 21.19 -5.37
N ALA A 442 -0.81 20.18 -4.52
CA ALA A 442 0.48 19.73 -4.03
C ALA A 442 0.87 18.48 -4.82
N PHE A 443 2.01 18.48 -5.49
CA PHE A 443 2.49 17.37 -6.28
C PHE A 443 3.06 16.28 -5.36
N GLY A 444 2.57 15.06 -5.52
CA GLY A 444 3.06 13.90 -4.82
C GLY A 444 3.87 13.01 -5.73
N ALA A 445 4.76 12.19 -5.17
CA ALA A 445 5.28 11.05 -5.89
C ALA A 445 4.21 9.95 -5.94
N PRO A 446 4.07 9.31 -7.10
CA PRO A 446 3.19 8.17 -7.21
C PRO A 446 3.61 7.03 -6.30
#